data_f19679ca91387f8f11d71839582ba41a
#
_entry.id   f19679ca91387f8f11d71839582ba41a
#
_cell.length_a   1.000
_cell.length_b   1.000
_cell.length_c   1.000
_cell.angle_alpha   90.00
_cell.angle_beta   90.00
_cell.angle_gamma   90.00
#
_symmetry.space_group_name_H-M   'P 1'
#
loop_
_entity.id
_entity.type
_entity.pdbx_description
1 polymer ?
#
loop_
_entity_poly.entity_id
_entity_poly.type
_entity_poly.pdbx_seq_one_letter_code
_entity_poly.pdbx_strand_id
1 'polypeptide(L)'
;MAIGQGSYSGVDTGIALGSSSVSSRVIVKGSRNTSVSEEGVVIGYDTTDGKLLGALSIGDDGKYRQIINVADGSEAHDAVTVRQLQNAIGAVATTPTKYYHANSTAEDSLAVGEDSLAMGAKTIVNGNAGIGIGLNTLVLADAINGIAIGSNARANHADSIAMGNGSQTTRGAQTNYTAYNMDAPQNSVGEFSVGSEDGQRQITNVAAGSADTDAVNVGQLKVTDAQVSQNTQSITNLNTQVTNLDTRVTNIENGIGDIVTTGSTKYFKTNTDGADANAQGKDSVAIGSGSIAAADNSVALGTGSVANEENTISV
;
A
#
# COMPACT_ATOMS: atom_id res chain seq x y z
N MET A 1 43.48 -19.32 -59.74
CA MET A 1 42.87 -19.79 -61.02
C MET A 1 41.78 -18.77 -61.45
N ALA A 2 41.79 -18.38 -62.75
CA ALA A 2 40.77 -17.50 -63.28
C ALA A 2 40.11 -18.13 -64.52
N ILE A 3 38.78 -18.20 -64.56
CA ILE A 3 38.04 -18.80 -65.67
C ILE A 3 36.88 -17.86 -66.06
N GLY A 4 36.95 -17.31 -67.30
CA GLY A 4 35.99 -16.39 -67.85
C GLY A 4 36.62 -15.15 -68.45
N GLN A 5 35.99 -14.49 -69.43
CA GLN A 5 36.45 -13.30 -70.04
C GLN A 5 36.68 -12.16 -69.05
N GLY A 6 37.86 -11.60 -68.94
CA GLY A 6 38.21 -10.55 -67.99
C GLY A 6 38.20 -10.99 -66.52
N SER A 7 38.25 -12.30 -66.24
CA SER A 7 38.41 -12.79 -64.86
C SER A 7 39.90 -12.66 -64.41
N TYR A 8 40.08 -12.36 -63.11
CA TYR A 8 41.37 -12.14 -62.49
C TYR A 8 41.46 -12.77 -61.10
N SER A 9 42.49 -13.53 -60.82
CA SER A 9 42.82 -14.07 -59.52
C SER A 9 44.19 -13.55 -59.08
N GLY A 10 44.21 -12.60 -58.16
CA GLY A 10 45.40 -11.90 -57.69
C GLY A 10 45.96 -12.42 -56.35
N VAL A 11 45.35 -13.46 -55.75
CA VAL A 11 45.79 -14.03 -54.50
C VAL A 11 46.10 -15.50 -54.62
N ASP A 12 47.04 -15.97 -53.79
CA ASP A 12 47.44 -17.39 -53.77
C ASP A 12 46.20 -18.27 -53.41
N THR A 13 46.08 -19.39 -54.08
CA THR A 13 44.91 -20.35 -53.97
C THR A 13 43.56 -19.76 -54.30
N GLY A 14 43.44 -18.49 -54.70
CA GLY A 14 42.19 -17.85 -55.09
C GLY A 14 41.63 -18.39 -56.40
N ILE A 15 40.27 -18.42 -56.50
CA ILE A 15 39.56 -18.83 -57.71
C ILE A 15 38.60 -17.70 -58.13
N ALA A 16 38.69 -17.23 -59.35
CA ALA A 16 37.75 -16.33 -60.01
C ALA A 16 37.01 -17.09 -61.10
N LEU A 17 35.71 -17.26 -60.95
CA LEU A 17 34.88 -18.06 -61.86
C LEU A 17 33.75 -17.20 -62.45
N GLY A 18 33.78 -17.07 -63.77
CA GLY A 18 32.81 -16.28 -64.52
C GLY A 18 33.41 -15.00 -65.09
N SER A 19 32.81 -14.48 -66.18
CA SER A 19 33.20 -13.23 -66.84
C SER A 19 33.32 -12.07 -65.84
N SER A 20 34.41 -11.33 -65.84
CA SER A 20 34.66 -10.19 -64.93
C SER A 20 34.68 -10.52 -63.44
N SER A 21 34.86 -11.80 -63.07
CA SER A 21 35.05 -12.18 -61.66
C SER A 21 36.45 -11.87 -61.18
N VAL A 22 36.57 -11.34 -59.97
CA VAL A 22 37.88 -10.97 -59.37
C VAL A 22 38.02 -11.66 -57.99
N SER A 23 39.10 -12.41 -57.80
CA SER A 23 39.50 -12.98 -56.51
C SER A 23 40.76 -12.27 -56.04
N SER A 24 40.61 -11.23 -55.23
CA SER A 24 41.74 -10.38 -54.76
C SER A 24 41.85 -10.34 -53.22
N ARG A 25 40.88 -10.89 -52.51
CA ARG A 25 40.88 -10.87 -51.06
C ARG A 25 41.71 -12.03 -50.48
N VAL A 26 42.65 -11.68 -49.63
CA VAL A 26 43.39 -12.65 -48.81
C VAL A 26 42.45 -13.19 -47.71
N ILE A 27 42.33 -14.49 -47.61
CA ILE A 27 41.56 -15.17 -46.58
C ILE A 27 42.48 -15.52 -45.42
N VAL A 28 42.13 -15.02 -44.25
CA VAL A 28 42.85 -15.28 -42.99
C VAL A 28 41.92 -15.87 -41.95
N LYS A 29 42.50 -16.67 -41.06
CA LYS A 29 41.73 -17.13 -39.88
C LYS A 29 41.32 -15.93 -39.04
N GLY A 30 40.09 -15.93 -38.60
CA GLY A 30 39.53 -14.92 -37.70
C GLY A 30 38.62 -15.57 -36.68
N SER A 31 38.57 -15.00 -35.49
CA SER A 31 37.61 -15.38 -34.46
C SER A 31 36.91 -14.12 -34.00
N ARG A 32 35.60 -14.18 -33.88
CA ARG A 32 34.76 -13.14 -33.28
C ARG A 32 33.86 -13.74 -32.23
N ASN A 33 33.97 -13.26 -31.02
CA ASN A 33 33.02 -13.62 -29.99
C ASN A 33 31.70 -12.87 -30.21
N THR A 34 30.58 -13.48 -29.80
CA THR A 34 29.29 -12.81 -29.76
C THR A 34 29.36 -11.64 -28.78
N SER A 35 29.04 -10.45 -29.23
CA SER A 35 29.00 -9.25 -28.39
C SER A 35 27.65 -8.52 -28.57
N VAL A 36 27.21 -7.86 -27.53
CA VAL A 36 26.11 -6.91 -27.59
C VAL A 36 26.72 -5.52 -27.73
N SER A 37 26.35 -4.79 -28.76
CA SER A 37 26.74 -3.39 -28.96
C SER A 37 25.51 -2.50 -28.93
N GLU A 38 25.69 -1.19 -28.87
CA GLU A 38 24.58 -0.22 -29.00
C GLU A 38 23.77 -0.38 -30.30
N GLU A 39 24.36 -1.02 -31.32
CA GLU A 39 23.69 -1.30 -32.59
C GLU A 39 23.01 -2.68 -32.64
N GLY A 40 23.02 -3.45 -31.54
CA GLY A 40 22.39 -4.78 -31.44
C GLY A 40 23.37 -5.93 -31.21
N VAL A 41 22.85 -7.16 -31.29
CA VAL A 41 23.62 -8.39 -31.09
C VAL A 41 24.43 -8.71 -32.35
N VAL A 42 25.75 -8.72 -32.25
CA VAL A 42 26.66 -9.17 -33.31
C VAL A 42 26.90 -10.66 -33.11
N ILE A 43 26.48 -11.48 -34.07
CA ILE A 43 26.75 -12.92 -34.06
C ILE A 43 28.23 -13.13 -34.48
N GLY A 44 29.02 -13.65 -33.57
CA GLY A 44 30.40 -13.99 -33.81
C GLY A 44 30.54 -15.22 -34.72
N TYR A 45 31.72 -15.40 -35.27
CA TYR A 45 32.13 -16.60 -36.00
C TYR A 45 33.50 -17.04 -35.54
N ASP A 46 33.75 -18.34 -35.60
CA ASP A 46 35.03 -18.94 -35.35
C ASP A 46 35.50 -19.62 -36.62
N THR A 47 36.72 -19.28 -37.07
CA THR A 47 37.37 -19.82 -38.27
C THR A 47 38.55 -20.70 -37.90
N THR A 48 38.48 -21.39 -36.76
CA THR A 48 39.59 -22.25 -36.28
C THR A 48 39.66 -23.59 -36.98
N ASP A 49 38.60 -23.99 -37.72
CA ASP A 49 38.51 -25.24 -38.44
C ASP A 49 39.49 -25.29 -39.65
N GLY A 50 40.40 -26.21 -39.61
CA GLY A 50 41.26 -26.58 -40.71
C GLY A 50 42.15 -25.45 -41.27
N LYS A 51 42.73 -25.71 -42.46
CA LYS A 51 43.52 -24.75 -43.23
C LYS A 51 42.61 -24.05 -44.24
N LEU A 52 42.55 -22.73 -44.17
CA LEU A 52 41.78 -21.94 -45.13
C LEU A 52 42.57 -21.81 -46.44
N LEU A 53 41.92 -22.08 -47.55
CA LEU A 53 42.37 -21.80 -48.90
C LEU A 53 41.89 -20.39 -49.32
N GLY A 54 42.30 -19.94 -50.50
CA GLY A 54 41.80 -18.68 -51.06
C GLY A 54 40.30 -18.72 -51.38
N ALA A 55 39.69 -17.56 -51.53
CA ALA A 55 38.27 -17.45 -51.83
C ALA A 55 37.94 -17.93 -53.26
N LEU A 56 36.78 -18.57 -53.42
CA LEU A 56 36.06 -18.68 -54.68
C LEU A 56 35.23 -17.40 -54.89
N SER A 57 35.61 -16.57 -55.85
CA SER A 57 34.86 -15.40 -56.28
C SER A 57 34.10 -15.69 -57.58
N ILE A 58 32.81 -15.41 -57.57
CA ILE A 58 31.92 -15.51 -58.75
C ILE A 58 31.49 -14.15 -59.26
N GLY A 59 32.11 -13.07 -58.77
CA GLY A 59 31.81 -11.70 -59.12
C GLY A 59 32.92 -10.74 -58.80
N ASP A 60 32.63 -9.48 -58.68
CA ASP A 60 33.52 -8.40 -58.30
C ASP A 60 32.75 -7.39 -57.44
N ASP A 61 33.41 -6.40 -56.87
CA ASP A 61 32.76 -5.32 -56.14
C ASP A 61 31.70 -4.62 -57.04
N GLY A 62 30.47 -4.50 -56.53
CA GLY A 62 29.34 -3.98 -57.29
C GLY A 62 28.80 -4.90 -58.42
N LYS A 63 29.35 -6.12 -58.61
CA LYS A 63 28.97 -7.08 -59.66
C LYS A 63 28.79 -8.46 -59.09
N TYR A 64 27.55 -8.81 -58.74
CA TYR A 64 27.22 -10.05 -58.00
C TYR A 64 26.55 -11.09 -58.89
N ARG A 65 26.65 -12.39 -58.52
CA ARG A 65 25.93 -13.51 -59.14
C ARG A 65 25.22 -14.29 -58.06
N GLN A 66 24.07 -14.83 -58.43
CA GLN A 66 23.40 -15.86 -57.61
C GLN A 66 24.00 -17.24 -57.92
N ILE A 67 24.14 -18.09 -56.92
CA ILE A 67 24.35 -19.52 -57.10
C ILE A 67 22.98 -20.18 -57.07
N ILE A 68 22.53 -20.70 -58.19
CA ILE A 68 21.21 -21.33 -58.34
C ILE A 68 21.34 -22.87 -58.44
N ASN A 69 20.25 -23.60 -58.23
CA ASN A 69 20.17 -25.05 -58.28
C ASN A 69 21.13 -25.72 -57.26
N VAL A 70 21.32 -25.06 -56.12
CA VAL A 70 22.05 -25.62 -55.00
C VAL A 70 21.15 -26.56 -54.21
N ALA A 71 21.59 -27.75 -53.89
CA ALA A 71 20.92 -28.66 -52.97
C ALA A 71 20.97 -28.13 -51.54
N ASP A 72 20.05 -28.59 -50.70
CA ASP A 72 20.12 -28.29 -49.27
C ASP A 72 21.38 -28.90 -48.66
N GLY A 73 22.10 -28.08 -47.89
CA GLY A 73 23.32 -28.53 -47.19
C GLY A 73 22.96 -29.58 -46.14
N SER A 74 23.80 -30.62 -46.04
CA SER A 74 23.67 -31.70 -45.08
C SER A 74 24.82 -31.74 -44.06
N GLU A 75 25.95 -31.10 -44.40
CA GLU A 75 27.14 -31.06 -43.56
C GLU A 75 27.48 -29.63 -43.15
N ALA A 76 28.30 -29.49 -42.11
CA ALA A 76 28.61 -28.18 -41.49
C ALA A 76 29.28 -27.17 -42.43
N HIS A 77 29.89 -27.64 -43.52
CA HIS A 77 30.60 -26.78 -44.50
C HIS A 77 29.86 -26.65 -45.83
N ASP A 78 28.65 -27.15 -45.93
CA ASP A 78 27.83 -27.03 -47.13
C ASP A 78 27.21 -25.64 -47.28
N ALA A 79 26.90 -25.27 -48.53
CA ALA A 79 26.14 -24.07 -48.79
C ALA A 79 24.68 -24.23 -48.29
N VAL A 80 24.15 -23.23 -47.64
CA VAL A 80 22.76 -23.19 -47.14
C VAL A 80 21.87 -22.59 -48.23
N THR A 81 20.73 -23.23 -48.49
CA THR A 81 19.68 -22.68 -49.35
C THR A 81 18.83 -21.65 -48.66
N VAL A 82 18.21 -20.75 -49.45
CA VAL A 82 17.22 -19.75 -48.92
C VAL A 82 16.06 -20.49 -48.19
N ARG A 83 15.65 -21.68 -48.66
CA ARG A 83 14.60 -22.47 -47.99
C ARG A 83 15.02 -22.94 -46.62
N GLN A 84 16.25 -23.40 -46.41
CA GLN A 84 16.76 -23.79 -45.11
C GLN A 84 16.82 -22.60 -44.15
N LEU A 85 17.30 -21.42 -44.63
CA LEU A 85 17.31 -20.19 -43.83
C LEU A 85 15.88 -19.75 -43.43
N GLN A 86 14.95 -19.74 -44.39
CA GLN A 86 13.53 -19.40 -44.09
C GLN A 86 12.92 -20.33 -43.06
N ASN A 87 13.18 -21.64 -43.17
CA ASN A 87 12.71 -22.63 -42.20
C ASN A 87 13.29 -22.41 -40.81
N ALA A 88 14.59 -22.09 -40.72
CA ALA A 88 15.25 -21.80 -39.46
C ALA A 88 14.70 -20.54 -38.79
N ILE A 89 14.50 -19.45 -39.55
CA ILE A 89 13.87 -18.21 -39.05
C ILE A 89 12.41 -18.46 -38.64
N GLY A 90 11.65 -19.19 -39.44
CA GLY A 90 10.27 -19.56 -39.12
C GLY A 90 10.18 -20.38 -37.82
N ALA A 91 11.09 -21.32 -37.62
CA ALA A 91 11.15 -22.10 -36.37
C ALA A 91 11.45 -21.22 -35.16
N VAL A 92 12.34 -20.25 -35.25
CA VAL A 92 12.64 -19.30 -34.15
C VAL A 92 11.43 -18.40 -33.87
N ALA A 93 10.78 -17.90 -34.92
CA ALA A 93 9.59 -17.02 -34.78
C ALA A 93 8.35 -17.74 -34.20
N THR A 94 8.27 -19.06 -34.37
CA THR A 94 7.12 -19.86 -33.88
C THR A 94 7.42 -20.68 -32.62
N THR A 95 8.67 -20.71 -32.15
CA THR A 95 9.02 -21.44 -30.93
C THR A 95 8.81 -20.52 -29.73
N PRO A 96 7.68 -20.62 -29.00
CA PRO A 96 7.52 -19.90 -27.74
C PRO A 96 8.61 -20.36 -26.77
N THR A 97 9.12 -19.49 -25.94
CA THR A 97 10.01 -19.89 -24.85
C THR A 97 9.25 -20.87 -23.94
N LYS A 98 9.90 -21.92 -23.45
CA LYS A 98 9.23 -23.03 -22.73
C LYS A 98 8.30 -22.56 -21.59
N TYR A 99 8.63 -21.47 -20.94
CA TYR A 99 7.91 -20.94 -19.76
C TYR A 99 7.33 -19.54 -19.96
N TYR A 100 7.39 -19.02 -21.17
CA TYR A 100 6.95 -17.67 -21.50
C TYR A 100 6.12 -17.70 -22.79
N HIS A 101 4.81 -17.50 -22.64
CA HIS A 101 3.88 -17.53 -23.76
C HIS A 101 2.98 -16.32 -23.74
N ALA A 102 2.80 -15.67 -24.89
CA ALA A 102 1.80 -14.67 -25.13
C ALA A 102 0.87 -15.13 -26.24
N ASN A 103 -0.44 -14.99 -26.04
CA ASN A 103 -1.46 -15.27 -27.04
C ASN A 103 -2.26 -14.00 -27.31
N SER A 104 -1.76 -13.17 -28.23
CA SER A 104 -2.42 -11.93 -28.62
C SER A 104 -2.07 -11.56 -30.06
N THR A 105 -3.03 -10.96 -30.76
CA THR A 105 -2.86 -10.33 -32.07
C THR A 105 -2.93 -8.78 -31.96
N ALA A 106 -3.02 -8.25 -30.73
CA ALA A 106 -3.07 -6.82 -30.47
C ALA A 106 -1.67 -6.18 -30.61
N GLU A 107 -1.63 -4.87 -30.53
CA GLU A 107 -0.39 -4.07 -30.59
C GLU A 107 0.63 -4.52 -29.55
N ASP A 108 1.90 -4.34 -29.87
CA ASP A 108 3.03 -4.70 -29.04
C ASP A 108 3.08 -3.90 -27.72
N SER A 109 3.90 -4.37 -26.80
CA SER A 109 4.24 -3.64 -25.59
C SER A 109 5.36 -2.62 -25.87
N LEU A 110 5.39 -1.53 -25.11
CA LEU A 110 6.38 -0.46 -25.25
C LEU A 110 7.04 -0.18 -23.89
N ALA A 111 8.31 -0.52 -23.75
CA ALA A 111 9.15 -0.10 -22.66
C ALA A 111 9.91 1.18 -23.09
N VAL A 112 9.44 2.34 -22.66
CA VAL A 112 9.93 3.66 -23.08
C VAL A 112 10.90 4.25 -22.05
N GLY A 113 10.60 4.06 -20.76
CA GLY A 113 11.46 4.50 -19.66
C GLY A 113 12.78 3.73 -19.62
N GLU A 114 13.85 4.39 -19.21
CA GLU A 114 15.14 3.75 -18.99
C GLU A 114 14.99 2.60 -17.96
N ASP A 115 15.62 1.45 -18.20
CA ASP A 115 15.56 0.25 -17.38
C ASP A 115 14.15 -0.28 -17.08
N SER A 116 13.15 0.08 -17.91
CA SER A 116 11.75 -0.33 -17.72
C SER A 116 11.44 -1.70 -18.33
N LEU A 117 10.38 -2.35 -17.81
CA LEU A 117 9.86 -3.62 -18.31
C LEU A 117 8.38 -3.48 -18.71
N ALA A 118 8.07 -3.78 -19.96
CA ALA A 118 6.70 -3.86 -20.47
C ALA A 118 6.41 -5.27 -21.00
N MET A 119 5.39 -5.93 -20.45
CA MET A 119 5.03 -7.30 -20.79
C MET A 119 3.51 -7.46 -20.97
N GLY A 120 3.10 -7.85 -22.17
CA GLY A 120 1.70 -8.04 -22.53
C GLY A 120 1.19 -7.01 -23.52
N ALA A 121 0.16 -7.39 -24.28
CA ALA A 121 -0.37 -6.60 -25.39
C ALA A 121 -0.78 -5.18 -24.93
N LYS A 122 -0.42 -4.16 -25.69
CA LYS A 122 -0.73 -2.73 -25.44
C LYS A 122 -0.20 -2.19 -24.11
N THR A 123 0.71 -2.89 -23.44
CA THR A 123 1.35 -2.39 -22.21
C THR A 123 2.34 -1.30 -22.54
N ILE A 124 2.26 -0.16 -21.86
CA ILE A 124 3.15 0.98 -22.07
C ILE A 124 3.78 1.35 -20.72
N VAL A 125 5.10 1.38 -20.67
CA VAL A 125 5.87 1.80 -19.50
C VAL A 125 6.73 3.00 -19.85
N ASN A 126 6.29 4.20 -19.46
CA ASN A 126 7.00 5.45 -19.71
C ASN A 126 7.93 5.85 -18.55
N GLY A 127 7.64 5.39 -17.32
CA GLY A 127 8.44 5.70 -16.13
C GLY A 127 9.74 4.91 -16.10
N ASN A 128 10.85 5.56 -15.76
CA ASN A 128 12.14 4.91 -15.60
C ASN A 128 12.06 3.84 -14.49
N ALA A 129 12.75 2.72 -14.68
CA ALA A 129 12.70 1.55 -13.81
C ALA A 129 11.27 1.03 -13.50
N GLY A 130 10.31 1.42 -14.32
CA GLY A 130 8.90 1.02 -14.19
C GLY A 130 8.66 -0.42 -14.65
N ILE A 131 7.62 -1.06 -14.11
CA ILE A 131 7.19 -2.41 -14.48
C ILE A 131 5.71 -2.40 -14.84
N GLY A 132 5.40 -2.83 -16.07
CA GLY A 132 4.03 -3.02 -16.56
C GLY A 132 3.82 -4.46 -17.02
N ILE A 133 2.84 -5.17 -16.45
CA ILE A 133 2.52 -6.55 -16.81
C ILE A 133 1.01 -6.71 -16.97
N GLY A 134 0.55 -7.07 -18.18
CA GLY A 134 -0.86 -7.33 -18.44
C GLY A 134 -1.31 -6.82 -19.82
N LEU A 135 -2.60 -6.74 -20.02
CA LEU A 135 -3.20 -6.14 -21.21
C LEU A 135 -3.48 -4.66 -20.96
N ASN A 136 -3.02 -3.77 -21.85
CA ASN A 136 -3.29 -2.33 -21.78
C ASN A 136 -2.90 -1.72 -20.41
N THR A 137 -1.81 -2.20 -19.85
CA THR A 137 -1.25 -1.70 -18.59
C THR A 137 -0.46 -0.41 -18.87
N LEU A 138 -0.48 0.54 -17.95
CA LEU A 138 0.19 1.82 -18.12
C LEU A 138 0.97 2.22 -16.88
N VAL A 139 2.24 2.57 -17.08
CA VAL A 139 3.06 3.30 -16.10
C VAL A 139 3.37 4.66 -16.68
N LEU A 140 2.96 5.74 -16.00
CA LEU A 140 3.16 7.11 -16.47
C LEU A 140 4.64 7.52 -16.40
N ALA A 141 5.03 8.55 -17.14
CA ALA A 141 6.42 9.03 -17.21
C ALA A 141 6.96 9.48 -15.84
N ASP A 142 6.11 10.13 -15.04
CA ASP A 142 6.46 10.60 -13.70
C ASP A 142 6.39 9.49 -12.63
N ALA A 143 5.88 8.30 -12.99
CA ALA A 143 5.81 7.14 -12.10
C ALA A 143 7.13 6.35 -12.14
N ILE A 144 8.23 6.98 -11.75
CA ILE A 144 9.54 6.33 -11.60
C ILE A 144 9.42 5.20 -10.57
N ASN A 145 10.02 4.03 -10.84
CA ASN A 145 9.86 2.80 -10.06
C ASN A 145 8.38 2.34 -9.91
N GLY A 146 7.46 2.90 -10.68
CA GLY A 146 6.04 2.54 -10.62
C GLY A 146 5.79 1.12 -11.13
N ILE A 147 4.92 0.38 -10.46
CA ILE A 147 4.57 -0.99 -10.82
C ILE A 147 3.08 -1.08 -11.13
N ALA A 148 2.73 -1.56 -12.31
CA ALA A 148 1.35 -1.82 -12.72
C ALA A 148 1.21 -3.27 -13.19
N ILE A 149 0.40 -4.07 -12.50
CA ILE A 149 0.18 -5.49 -12.80
C ILE A 149 -1.31 -5.78 -12.90
N GLY A 150 -1.74 -6.24 -14.05
CA GLY A 150 -3.13 -6.58 -14.33
C GLY A 150 -3.68 -5.85 -15.55
N SER A 151 -4.73 -6.39 -16.17
CA SER A 151 -5.39 -5.73 -17.30
C SER A 151 -5.86 -4.33 -16.90
N ASN A 152 -5.56 -3.33 -17.71
CA ASN A 152 -5.89 -1.92 -17.47
C ASN A 152 -5.36 -1.33 -16.14
N ALA A 153 -4.38 -1.97 -15.50
CA ALA A 153 -3.74 -1.42 -14.31
C ALA A 153 -2.93 -0.16 -14.66
N ARG A 154 -2.90 0.83 -13.76
CA ARG A 154 -2.25 2.12 -13.97
C ARG A 154 -1.42 2.54 -12.76
N ALA A 155 -0.11 2.65 -12.93
CA ALA A 155 0.76 3.32 -11.96
C ALA A 155 0.93 4.79 -12.39
N ASN A 156 0.30 5.69 -11.64
CA ASN A 156 0.30 7.13 -11.92
C ASN A 156 1.33 7.89 -11.06
N HIS A 157 1.94 7.23 -10.08
CA HIS A 157 2.82 7.87 -9.10
C HIS A 157 4.10 7.06 -8.91
N ALA A 158 5.21 7.76 -8.64
CA ALA A 158 6.48 7.14 -8.33
C ALA A 158 6.39 6.24 -7.09
N ASP A 159 7.26 5.22 -7.04
CA ASP A 159 7.42 4.28 -5.93
C ASP A 159 6.11 3.59 -5.49
N SER A 160 5.12 3.53 -6.38
CA SER A 160 3.77 3.07 -6.07
C SER A 160 3.38 1.86 -6.92
N ILE A 161 2.49 1.03 -6.39
CA ILE A 161 2.09 -0.24 -6.99
C ILE A 161 0.58 -0.25 -7.23
N ALA A 162 0.17 -0.54 -8.47
CA ALA A 162 -1.21 -0.84 -8.83
C ALA A 162 -1.33 -2.33 -9.20
N MET A 163 -2.05 -3.11 -8.42
CA MET A 163 -2.16 -4.56 -8.61
C MET A 163 -3.62 -5.01 -8.78
N GLY A 164 -3.88 -5.63 -9.91
CA GLY A 164 -5.19 -6.16 -10.28
C GLY A 164 -5.83 -5.43 -11.46
N ASN A 165 -6.82 -6.06 -12.09
CA ASN A 165 -7.54 -5.48 -13.21
C ASN A 165 -8.13 -4.11 -12.86
N GLY A 166 -7.79 -3.07 -13.62
CA GLY A 166 -8.29 -1.71 -13.41
C GLY A 166 -7.80 -1.01 -12.15
N SER A 167 -6.85 -1.59 -11.41
CA SER A 167 -6.27 -0.93 -10.23
C SER A 167 -5.47 0.31 -10.62
N GLN A 168 -5.54 1.35 -9.81
CA GLN A 168 -4.85 2.62 -10.07
C GLN A 168 -4.20 3.16 -8.80
N THR A 169 -3.02 3.72 -8.93
CA THR A 169 -2.46 4.54 -7.86
C THR A 169 -3.07 5.95 -7.93
N THR A 170 -3.50 6.50 -6.79
CA THR A 170 -4.30 7.72 -6.73
C THR A 170 -3.70 8.81 -5.84
N ARG A 171 -2.81 8.45 -4.93
CA ARG A 171 -2.24 9.37 -3.93
C ARG A 171 -0.73 9.47 -3.97
N GLY A 172 -0.04 8.38 -4.32
CA GLY A 172 1.41 8.32 -4.30
C GLY A 172 2.03 8.48 -2.91
N ALA A 173 3.26 8.98 -2.87
CA ALA A 173 3.95 9.30 -1.64
C ALA A 173 3.29 10.51 -0.94
N GLN A 174 3.19 10.45 0.38
CA GLN A 174 2.65 11.54 1.20
C GLN A 174 3.61 11.90 2.32
N THR A 175 3.77 13.19 2.59
CA THR A 175 4.63 13.69 3.66
C THR A 175 3.82 14.52 4.64
N ASN A 176 4.12 14.38 5.93
CA ASN A 176 3.44 15.11 7.01
C ASN A 176 1.91 15.01 6.97
N TYR A 177 1.36 13.88 6.52
CA TYR A 177 -0.07 13.70 6.49
C TYR A 177 -0.61 13.27 7.86
N THR A 178 -1.85 13.68 8.17
CA THR A 178 -2.54 13.24 9.37
C THR A 178 -3.21 11.88 9.08
N ALA A 179 -2.70 10.84 9.71
CA ALA A 179 -3.34 9.52 9.65
C ALA A 179 -4.55 9.47 10.58
N TYR A 180 -5.55 8.65 10.22
CA TYR A 180 -6.75 8.51 11.03
C TYR A 180 -6.40 8.06 12.46
N ASN A 181 -6.90 8.79 13.46
CA ASN A 181 -6.71 8.52 14.88
C ASN A 181 -5.23 8.52 15.36
N MET A 182 -4.38 9.30 14.70
CA MET A 182 -2.98 9.51 15.11
C MET A 182 -2.67 11.00 15.21
N ASP A 183 -2.01 11.39 16.31
CA ASP A 183 -1.64 12.80 16.55
C ASP A 183 -0.34 13.20 15.84
N ALA A 184 0.60 12.24 15.71
CA ALA A 184 1.88 12.50 15.07
C ALA A 184 1.75 12.44 13.54
N PRO A 185 2.32 13.42 12.79
CA PRO A 185 2.36 13.40 11.35
C PRO A 185 3.06 12.14 10.81
N GLN A 186 2.55 11.59 9.72
CA GLN A 186 3.03 10.36 9.09
C GLN A 186 3.63 10.65 7.72
N ASN A 187 4.48 9.73 7.25
CA ASN A 187 5.07 9.77 5.92
C ASN A 187 4.92 8.42 5.24
N SER A 188 4.73 8.42 3.92
CA SER A 188 4.79 7.23 3.09
C SER A 188 5.65 7.47 1.86
N VAL A 189 6.38 6.46 1.40
CA VAL A 189 7.21 6.54 0.18
C VAL A 189 6.40 6.29 -1.09
N GLY A 190 5.20 5.75 -0.98
CA GLY A 190 4.30 5.43 -2.09
C GLY A 190 3.06 4.74 -1.56
N GLU A 191 2.23 4.24 -2.46
CA GLU A 191 1.03 3.47 -2.12
C GLU A 191 1.02 2.10 -2.79
N PHE A 192 0.37 1.13 -2.17
CA PHE A 192 -0.02 -0.13 -2.76
C PHE A 192 -1.53 -0.16 -2.98
N SER A 193 -1.96 0.01 -4.23
CA SER A 193 -3.37 0.02 -4.60
C SER A 193 -3.81 -1.31 -5.20
N VAL A 194 -4.86 -1.88 -4.65
CA VAL A 194 -5.49 -3.12 -5.15
C VAL A 194 -6.81 -2.85 -5.88
N GLY A 195 -7.13 -1.58 -6.17
CA GLY A 195 -8.39 -1.21 -6.81
C GLY A 195 -8.38 0.19 -7.39
N SER A 196 -9.57 0.72 -7.58
CA SER A 196 -9.86 2.08 -8.02
C SER A 196 -10.98 2.67 -7.16
N GLU A 197 -11.32 3.93 -7.38
CA GLU A 197 -12.41 4.61 -6.66
C GLU A 197 -13.74 3.84 -6.76
N ASP A 198 -14.06 3.33 -7.96
CA ASP A 198 -15.29 2.59 -8.23
C ASP A 198 -15.14 1.06 -8.18
N GLY A 199 -13.96 0.56 -7.83
CA GLY A 199 -13.66 -0.88 -7.90
C GLY A 199 -12.69 -1.32 -6.80
N GLN A 200 -13.17 -1.35 -5.55
CA GLN A 200 -12.39 -1.80 -4.40
C GLN A 200 -12.29 -3.33 -4.35
N ARG A 201 -11.23 -3.84 -3.71
CA ARG A 201 -11.02 -5.26 -3.45
C ARG A 201 -10.82 -5.55 -1.98
N GLN A 202 -11.27 -6.72 -1.55
CA GLN A 202 -10.91 -7.26 -0.25
C GLN A 202 -9.50 -7.85 -0.30
N ILE A 203 -8.72 -7.64 0.75
CA ILE A 203 -7.48 -8.39 0.98
C ILE A 203 -7.84 -9.51 1.95
N THR A 204 -7.80 -10.75 1.47
CA THR A 204 -8.20 -11.94 2.22
C THR A 204 -6.99 -12.74 2.70
N ASN A 205 -7.20 -13.64 3.68
CA ASN A 205 -6.16 -14.51 4.26
C ASN A 205 -5.00 -13.72 4.89
N VAL A 206 -5.31 -12.53 5.42
CA VAL A 206 -4.34 -11.71 6.16
C VAL A 206 -4.19 -12.27 7.57
N ALA A 207 -2.98 -12.60 7.96
CA ALA A 207 -2.67 -12.99 9.33
C ALA A 207 -2.93 -11.83 10.30
N ALA A 208 -3.15 -12.12 11.59
CA ALA A 208 -3.23 -11.08 12.60
C ALA A 208 -1.88 -10.35 12.71
N GLY A 209 -1.92 -9.03 12.68
CA GLY A 209 -0.74 -8.19 12.85
C GLY A 209 -0.14 -8.35 14.25
N SER A 210 1.19 -8.33 14.34
CA SER A 210 1.95 -8.46 15.59
C SER A 210 2.86 -7.26 15.88
N ALA A 211 3.07 -6.39 14.87
CA ALA A 211 3.85 -5.17 14.98
C ALA A 211 3.02 -3.95 14.57
N ASP A 212 3.44 -2.77 14.99
CA ASP A 212 2.70 -1.51 14.79
C ASP A 212 2.47 -1.14 13.31
N THR A 213 3.26 -1.71 12.41
CA THR A 213 3.16 -1.46 10.97
C THR A 213 2.47 -2.58 10.20
N ASP A 214 1.98 -3.61 10.89
CA ASP A 214 1.28 -4.71 10.25
C ASP A 214 -0.17 -4.34 9.91
N ALA A 215 -0.71 -5.02 8.90
CA ALA A 215 -2.14 -4.94 8.60
C ALA A 215 -2.97 -5.63 9.70
N VAL A 216 -4.02 -4.95 10.14
CA VAL A 216 -4.99 -5.50 11.11
C VAL A 216 -6.09 -6.26 10.36
N ASN A 217 -6.42 -7.47 10.81
CA ASN A 217 -7.55 -8.22 10.27
C ASN A 217 -8.84 -8.04 11.09
N VAL A 218 -9.97 -8.44 10.50
CA VAL A 218 -11.31 -8.34 11.13
C VAL A 218 -11.38 -9.12 12.46
N GLY A 219 -10.61 -10.19 12.62
CA GLY A 219 -10.56 -10.95 13.88
C GLY A 219 -10.08 -10.09 15.04
N GLN A 220 -9.01 -9.33 14.84
CA GLN A 220 -8.48 -8.40 15.85
C GLN A 220 -9.49 -7.28 16.16
N LEU A 221 -10.14 -6.71 15.13
CA LEU A 221 -11.17 -5.68 15.31
C LEU A 221 -12.34 -6.20 16.16
N LYS A 222 -12.81 -7.44 15.94
CA LYS A 222 -13.90 -8.05 16.75
C LYS A 222 -13.56 -8.15 18.24
N VAL A 223 -12.30 -8.40 18.59
CA VAL A 223 -11.85 -8.41 20.00
C VAL A 223 -11.99 -7.01 20.60
N THR A 224 -11.57 -5.98 19.88
CA THR A 224 -11.72 -4.58 20.30
C THR A 224 -13.21 -4.20 20.45
N ASP A 225 -14.06 -4.57 19.49
CA ASP A 225 -15.51 -4.31 19.55
C ASP A 225 -16.17 -4.97 20.76
N ALA A 226 -15.77 -6.19 21.11
CA ALA A 226 -16.26 -6.88 22.29
C ALA A 226 -15.86 -6.12 23.58
N GLN A 227 -14.64 -5.62 23.67
CA GLN A 227 -14.19 -4.80 24.80
C GLN A 227 -14.93 -3.47 24.89
N VAL A 228 -15.17 -2.80 23.76
CA VAL A 228 -15.98 -1.56 23.71
C VAL A 228 -17.40 -1.82 24.18
N SER A 229 -18.01 -2.94 23.78
CA SER A 229 -19.34 -3.34 24.24
C SER A 229 -19.40 -3.57 25.75
N GLN A 230 -18.41 -4.26 26.33
CA GLN A 230 -18.30 -4.45 27.78
C GLN A 230 -18.12 -3.13 28.53
N ASN A 231 -17.30 -2.23 28.00
CA ASN A 231 -17.09 -0.91 28.57
C ASN A 231 -18.40 -0.10 28.54
N THR A 232 -19.15 -0.15 27.45
CA THR A 232 -20.46 0.52 27.31
C THR A 232 -21.47 0.01 28.35
N GLN A 233 -21.56 -1.31 28.58
CA GLN A 233 -22.40 -1.90 29.60
C GLN A 233 -21.99 -1.44 31.01
N SER A 234 -20.68 -1.40 31.29
CA SER A 234 -20.14 -0.93 32.56
C SER A 234 -20.48 0.54 32.83
N ILE A 235 -20.34 1.40 31.80
CA ILE A 235 -20.72 2.81 31.89
C ILE A 235 -22.24 2.97 32.15
N THR A 236 -23.08 2.19 31.49
CA THR A 236 -24.53 2.20 31.72
C THR A 236 -24.87 1.81 33.15
N ASN A 237 -24.23 0.78 33.68
CA ASN A 237 -24.41 0.36 35.08
C ASN A 237 -23.94 1.45 36.07
N LEU A 238 -22.80 2.07 35.83
CA LEU A 238 -22.29 3.17 36.65
C LEU A 238 -23.22 4.37 36.61
N ASN A 239 -23.73 4.75 35.45
CA ASN A 239 -24.74 5.84 35.35
C ASN A 239 -26.00 5.55 36.14
N THR A 240 -26.47 4.30 36.14
CA THR A 240 -27.63 3.89 36.96
C THR A 240 -27.32 4.01 38.45
N GLN A 241 -26.13 3.60 38.88
CA GLN A 241 -25.70 3.74 40.29
C GLN A 241 -25.56 5.20 40.69
N VAL A 242 -25.01 6.06 39.82
CA VAL A 242 -24.89 7.51 40.06
C VAL A 242 -26.28 8.13 40.21
N THR A 243 -27.22 7.81 39.33
CA THR A 243 -28.62 8.29 39.45
C THR A 243 -29.30 7.85 40.75
N ASN A 244 -29.05 6.59 41.18
CA ASN A 244 -29.60 6.12 42.45
C ASN A 244 -28.98 6.84 43.65
N LEU A 245 -27.65 7.12 43.60
CA LEU A 245 -26.97 7.89 44.63
C LEU A 245 -27.50 9.33 44.68
N ASP A 246 -27.67 9.98 43.53
CA ASP A 246 -28.19 11.34 43.43
C ASP A 246 -29.60 11.41 44.05
N THR A 247 -30.45 10.46 43.75
CA THR A 247 -31.79 10.33 44.39
C THR A 247 -31.71 10.18 45.90
N ARG A 248 -30.77 9.36 46.40
CA ARG A 248 -30.58 9.17 47.86
C ARG A 248 -30.06 10.44 48.54
N VAL A 249 -29.12 11.13 47.88
CA VAL A 249 -28.58 12.41 48.38
C VAL A 249 -29.72 13.45 48.44
N THR A 250 -30.49 13.60 47.36
CA THR A 250 -31.65 14.52 47.34
C THR A 250 -32.67 14.21 48.45
N ASN A 251 -32.95 12.94 48.72
CA ASN A 251 -33.87 12.54 49.82
C ASN A 251 -33.29 12.89 51.18
N ILE A 252 -31.97 12.74 51.39
CA ILE A 252 -31.31 13.13 52.63
C ILE A 252 -31.33 14.64 52.81
N GLU A 253 -31.00 15.40 51.75
CA GLU A 253 -31.01 16.87 51.77
C GLU A 253 -32.41 17.40 52.09
N ASN A 254 -33.45 16.85 51.46
CA ASN A 254 -34.84 17.23 51.76
C ASN A 254 -35.21 16.89 53.20
N GLY A 255 -34.84 15.69 53.70
CA GLY A 255 -35.09 15.29 55.06
C GLY A 255 -34.39 16.17 56.10
N ILE A 256 -33.14 16.58 55.84
CA ILE A 256 -32.40 17.52 56.68
C ILE A 256 -33.06 18.91 56.58
N GLY A 257 -33.45 19.37 55.39
CA GLY A 257 -34.16 20.62 55.16
C GLY A 257 -35.44 20.68 55.99
N ASP A 258 -36.25 19.62 56.00
CA ASP A 258 -37.46 19.52 56.78
C ASP A 258 -37.19 19.63 58.28
N ILE A 259 -36.14 18.97 58.78
CA ILE A 259 -35.76 19.06 60.19
C ILE A 259 -35.29 20.48 60.57
N VAL A 260 -34.51 21.12 59.68
CA VAL A 260 -33.98 22.48 59.92
C VAL A 260 -35.09 23.51 59.83
N THR A 261 -36.01 23.41 58.85
CA THR A 261 -37.04 24.45 58.61
C THR A 261 -38.30 24.30 59.45
N THR A 262 -38.70 23.05 59.76
CA THR A 262 -39.90 22.77 60.47
C THR A 262 -39.69 22.34 61.93
N GLY A 263 -38.43 22.03 62.30
CA GLY A 263 -38.16 21.46 63.64
C GLY A 263 -38.89 20.19 63.94
N SER A 264 -39.37 19.49 62.93
CA SER A 264 -40.39 18.46 63.04
C SER A 264 -39.77 17.08 63.21
N THR A 265 -39.78 16.60 64.39
CA THR A 265 -39.66 15.14 64.71
C THR A 265 -41.09 14.54 64.94
N LYS A 266 -41.21 13.21 64.94
CA LYS A 266 -42.51 12.53 65.13
C LYS A 266 -43.31 13.02 66.34
N TYR A 267 -42.61 13.34 67.39
CA TYR A 267 -43.22 13.72 68.68
C TYR A 267 -42.86 15.16 69.11
N PHE A 268 -42.03 15.87 68.31
CA PHE A 268 -41.62 17.24 68.58
C PHE A 268 -41.89 18.06 67.34
N LYS A 269 -42.81 19.00 67.36
CA LYS A 269 -43.21 19.84 66.26
C LYS A 269 -43.29 21.27 66.67
N THR A 270 -42.75 22.14 65.84
CA THR A 270 -42.94 23.59 65.93
C THR A 270 -43.62 24.07 64.65
N ASN A 271 -44.45 25.06 64.72
CA ASN A 271 -45.04 25.74 63.56
C ASN A 271 -44.84 27.26 63.81
N THR A 272 -43.69 27.76 63.36
CA THR A 272 -43.31 29.16 63.58
C THR A 272 -42.29 29.62 62.51
N ASP A 273 -42.39 30.89 62.15
CA ASP A 273 -41.39 31.65 61.37
C ASP A 273 -40.66 32.66 62.27
N GLY A 274 -40.81 32.55 63.56
CA GLY A 274 -40.17 33.45 64.56
C GLY A 274 -38.70 33.10 64.79
N ALA A 275 -38.10 33.84 65.75
CA ALA A 275 -36.69 33.71 66.10
C ALA A 275 -36.36 32.29 66.65
N ASP A 276 -35.15 31.85 66.44
CA ASP A 276 -34.60 30.58 66.97
C ASP A 276 -34.68 30.52 68.50
N ALA A 277 -34.76 29.30 69.03
CA ALA A 277 -34.55 29.07 70.46
C ALA A 277 -33.07 29.19 70.77
N ASN A 278 -32.73 29.79 71.91
CA ASN A 278 -31.35 30.10 72.27
C ASN A 278 -31.04 29.55 73.69
N ALA A 279 -30.26 28.46 73.70
CA ALA A 279 -29.75 27.87 74.96
C ALA A 279 -28.33 28.45 75.21
N GLN A 280 -28.19 29.43 76.09
CA GLN A 280 -26.92 30.15 76.38
C GLN A 280 -26.21 29.59 77.60
N GLY A 281 -26.94 29.13 78.60
CA GLY A 281 -26.35 28.55 79.80
C GLY A 281 -25.77 27.19 79.56
N LYS A 282 -24.76 26.82 80.31
CA LYS A 282 -24.22 25.47 80.28
C LYS A 282 -25.29 24.44 80.70
N ASP A 283 -25.41 23.36 79.94
CA ASP A 283 -26.40 22.28 80.17
C ASP A 283 -27.88 22.81 80.17
N SER A 284 -28.12 23.91 79.45
CA SER A 284 -29.49 24.49 79.35
C SER A 284 -30.23 23.98 78.11
N VAL A 285 -31.56 24.10 78.17
CA VAL A 285 -32.50 23.69 77.06
C VAL A 285 -33.44 24.84 76.76
N ALA A 286 -33.55 25.24 75.49
CA ALA A 286 -34.52 26.20 75.03
C ALA A 286 -35.39 25.54 73.95
N ILE A 287 -36.72 25.62 74.16
CA ILE A 287 -37.71 25.04 73.23
C ILE A 287 -38.83 26.06 73.01
N GLY A 288 -39.06 26.43 71.77
CA GLY A 288 -40.07 27.42 71.38
C GLY A 288 -39.41 28.65 70.71
N SER A 289 -40.17 29.27 69.77
CA SER A 289 -39.69 30.44 69.05
C SER A 289 -39.28 31.56 69.99
N GLY A 290 -38.03 32.06 69.85
CA GLY A 290 -37.49 33.13 70.66
C GLY A 290 -37.38 32.80 72.16
N SER A 291 -37.41 31.52 72.55
CA SER A 291 -37.10 31.11 73.93
C SER A 291 -35.62 31.29 74.24
N ILE A 292 -35.29 31.73 75.41
CA ILE A 292 -33.87 31.96 75.85
C ILE A 292 -33.66 31.25 77.20
N ALA A 293 -32.80 30.28 77.23
CA ALA A 293 -32.31 29.65 78.44
C ALA A 293 -30.94 30.24 78.76
N ALA A 294 -30.87 31.33 79.47
CA ALA A 294 -29.67 32.13 79.72
C ALA A 294 -28.79 31.63 80.83
N ALA A 295 -29.40 31.00 81.89
CA ALA A 295 -28.66 30.51 83.02
C ALA A 295 -28.27 29.04 82.89
N ASP A 296 -27.21 28.61 83.58
CA ASP A 296 -26.74 27.22 83.60
C ASP A 296 -27.84 26.28 84.18
N ASN A 297 -27.91 25.04 83.61
CA ASN A 297 -28.86 24.03 83.99
C ASN A 297 -30.33 24.51 84.00
N SER A 298 -30.67 25.44 83.12
CA SER A 298 -32.05 26.02 83.02
C SER A 298 -32.80 25.48 81.77
N VAL A 299 -34.12 25.56 81.84
CA VAL A 299 -35.00 25.17 80.71
C VAL A 299 -35.93 26.33 80.41
N ALA A 300 -35.93 26.81 79.19
CA ALA A 300 -36.95 27.73 78.66
C ALA A 300 -37.89 26.99 77.73
N LEU A 301 -39.16 26.84 78.06
CA LEU A 301 -40.14 26.09 77.33
C LEU A 301 -41.35 26.96 76.96
N GLY A 302 -41.49 27.19 75.66
CA GLY A 302 -42.58 27.98 75.12
C GLY A 302 -42.10 29.23 74.40
N THR A 303 -42.92 29.81 73.50
CA THR A 303 -42.62 30.97 72.71
C THR A 303 -42.25 32.17 73.58
N GLY A 304 -41.06 32.73 73.43
CA GLY A 304 -40.62 33.93 74.17
C GLY A 304 -40.31 33.67 75.65
N SER A 305 -40.30 32.42 76.12
CA SER A 305 -39.96 32.12 77.52
C SER A 305 -38.44 32.42 77.74
N VAL A 306 -38.14 32.95 78.97
CA VAL A 306 -36.75 33.32 79.35
C VAL A 306 -36.46 32.71 80.73
N ALA A 307 -35.40 31.86 80.81
CA ALA A 307 -34.89 31.28 82.05
C ALA A 307 -33.56 31.95 82.40
N ASN A 308 -33.58 32.91 83.37
CA ASN A 308 -32.42 33.68 83.80
C ASN A 308 -31.79 33.20 85.11
N GLU A 309 -32.31 32.21 85.73
CA GLU A 309 -31.86 31.71 87.01
C GLU A 309 -31.41 30.23 86.85
N GLU A 310 -30.29 29.89 87.47
CA GLU A 310 -29.76 28.52 87.48
C GLU A 310 -30.80 27.51 88.09
N ASN A 311 -30.78 26.31 87.52
CA ASN A 311 -31.62 25.17 88.00
C ASN A 311 -33.13 25.49 87.95
N THR A 312 -33.58 26.36 87.02
CA THR A 312 -35.00 26.72 86.88
C THR A 312 -35.63 26.28 85.55
N ILE A 313 -36.90 26.14 85.49
CA ILE A 313 -37.74 25.98 84.29
C ILE A 313 -38.64 27.22 84.15
N SER A 314 -38.53 27.89 82.99
CA SER A 314 -39.43 28.98 82.62
C SER A 314 -40.39 28.50 81.52
N VAL A 315 -41.67 28.82 81.61
CA VAL A 315 -42.69 28.54 80.61
C VAL A 315 -43.43 29.83 80.24
#